data_f991969074cd5c92cbf309d1de9cbd86
#
_entry.id   f991969074cd5c92cbf309d1de9cbd86
#
_cell.length_a   1.000
_cell.length_b   1.000
_cell.length_c   1.000
_cell.angle_alpha   90.00
_cell.angle_beta   90.00
_cell.angle_gamma   90.00
#
_symmetry.space_group_name_H-M   'P 1'
#
loop_
_entity.id
_entity.type
_entity.pdbx_description
1 polymer ?
#
loop_
_entity_poly.entity_id
_entity_poly.type
_entity_poly.pdbx_seq_one_letter_code
_entity_poly.pdbx_strand_id
1 'polypeptide(L)'
;MKKLFFILAPIFCLNAQVQMDYYLNDMSQYNSSIPTPESVIGHQVGEFHVSHDKLSHYVQELSKSSKRVKLVERGKTYENRTSWLMIITSESNHSNLEEIRQQHLRLSDSKNIDIDTSNMPIVVYQGFSVHGDEPSGSNASLLLMYHLLASDSDETKELLDNTVILLDPSFNPDGLQRFSQWANMNKNQSLNPDPSDREYNQYWPRGRTNHYWFDLNRDMLPN
;
A
#
# COMPACT_ATOMS: atom_id res chain seq x y z
N MET A 1 -28.16 -38.00 -46.23
CA MET A 1 -27.05 -37.85 -45.24
C MET A 1 -26.92 -36.37 -44.90
N LYS A 2 -27.37 -35.93 -43.70
CA LYS A 2 -27.22 -34.54 -43.23
C LYS A 2 -25.86 -34.43 -42.57
N LYS A 3 -24.96 -33.59 -43.13
CA LYS A 3 -23.67 -33.28 -42.52
C LYS A 3 -23.88 -32.27 -41.39
N LEU A 4 -23.62 -32.70 -40.16
CA LEU A 4 -23.63 -31.85 -38.97
C LEU A 4 -22.26 -31.12 -38.90
N PHE A 5 -22.26 -29.80 -39.13
CA PHE A 5 -21.09 -28.95 -38.91
C PHE A 5 -21.03 -28.55 -37.44
N PHE A 6 -20.05 -29.07 -36.71
CA PHE A 6 -19.70 -28.56 -35.38
C PHE A 6 -18.86 -27.29 -35.56
N ILE A 7 -19.43 -26.13 -35.23
CA ILE A 7 -18.66 -24.89 -35.10
C ILE A 7 -18.05 -24.93 -33.70
N LEU A 8 -16.76 -25.22 -33.61
CA LEU A 8 -15.99 -24.96 -32.39
C LEU A 8 -15.80 -23.44 -32.26
N ALA A 9 -16.64 -22.78 -31.47
CA ALA A 9 -16.37 -21.42 -31.05
C ALA A 9 -15.18 -21.45 -30.07
N PRO A 10 -14.10 -20.68 -30.29
CA PRO A 10 -13.03 -20.57 -29.28
C PRO A 10 -13.63 -19.94 -28.01
N ILE A 11 -13.61 -20.68 -26.91
CA ILE A 11 -13.91 -20.15 -25.60
C ILE A 11 -12.71 -19.28 -25.23
N PHE A 12 -12.80 -17.99 -25.51
CA PHE A 12 -11.90 -17.03 -24.87
C PHE A 12 -12.26 -17.01 -23.38
N CYS A 13 -11.44 -17.64 -22.57
CA CYS A 13 -11.40 -17.35 -21.14
C CYS A 13 -10.97 -15.88 -21.00
N LEU A 14 -11.93 -14.97 -20.94
CA LEU A 14 -11.69 -13.61 -20.49
C LEU A 14 -11.28 -13.74 -19.03
N ASN A 15 -9.98 -13.72 -18.76
CA ASN A 15 -9.50 -13.41 -17.44
C ASN A 15 -9.97 -11.98 -17.15
N ALA A 16 -11.02 -11.85 -16.36
CA ALA A 16 -11.53 -10.57 -15.90
C ALA A 16 -10.58 -10.01 -14.82
N GLN A 17 -9.31 -9.86 -15.19
CA GLN A 17 -8.32 -9.24 -14.32
C GLN A 17 -8.49 -7.73 -14.45
N VAL A 18 -8.79 -7.09 -13.35
CA VAL A 18 -8.98 -5.65 -13.31
C VAL A 18 -7.63 -4.97 -13.52
N GLN A 19 -7.51 -4.23 -14.60
CA GLN A 19 -6.29 -3.49 -14.93
C GLN A 19 -6.12 -2.27 -14.03
N MET A 20 -4.90 -1.76 -13.93
CA MET A 20 -4.57 -0.62 -13.08
C MET A 20 -5.35 0.65 -13.47
N ASP A 21 -5.65 0.85 -14.75
CA ASP A 21 -6.46 1.97 -15.28
C ASP A 21 -7.92 1.99 -14.79
N TYR A 22 -8.41 0.85 -14.30
CA TYR A 22 -9.71 0.82 -13.61
C TYR A 22 -9.69 1.59 -12.28
N TYR A 23 -8.57 1.55 -11.58
CA TYR A 23 -8.42 2.22 -10.27
C TYR A 23 -7.85 3.62 -10.39
N LEU A 24 -7.04 3.88 -11.42
CA LEU A 24 -6.29 5.11 -11.61
C LEU A 24 -6.76 5.80 -12.90
N ASN A 25 -7.39 6.95 -12.73
CA ASN A 25 -7.89 7.74 -13.86
C ASN A 25 -6.72 8.32 -14.67
N ASP A 26 -6.95 8.46 -15.99
CA ASP A 26 -6.09 9.17 -16.93
C ASP A 26 -4.58 8.87 -16.77
N MET A 27 -4.21 7.62 -17.04
CA MET A 27 -2.82 7.16 -16.96
C MET A 27 -1.85 7.92 -17.88
N SER A 28 -2.35 8.74 -18.82
CA SER A 28 -1.51 9.59 -19.68
C SER A 28 -0.79 10.69 -18.91
N GLN A 29 -1.27 11.04 -17.72
CA GLN A 29 -0.68 12.04 -16.84
C GLN A 29 0.31 11.43 -15.82
N TYR A 30 0.69 10.16 -15.98
CA TYR A 30 1.61 9.51 -15.06
C TYR A 30 3.03 9.50 -15.61
N ASN A 31 3.99 9.86 -14.77
CA ASN A 31 5.40 9.84 -15.10
C ASN A 31 5.89 8.39 -15.28
N SER A 32 6.22 8.03 -16.51
CA SER A 32 6.66 6.69 -16.89
C SER A 32 8.01 6.27 -16.29
N SER A 33 8.77 7.19 -15.70
CA SER A 33 10.02 6.87 -14.99
C SER A 33 9.78 6.27 -13.59
N ILE A 34 8.56 6.41 -13.05
CA ILE A 34 8.18 5.81 -11.76
C ILE A 34 7.68 4.39 -12.02
N PRO A 35 8.29 3.37 -11.38
CA PRO A 35 7.93 1.99 -11.65
C PRO A 35 6.50 1.67 -11.17
N THR A 36 5.73 1.00 -12.03
CA THR A 36 4.40 0.49 -11.65
C THR A 36 4.52 -0.63 -10.62
N PRO A 37 3.49 -0.88 -9.79
CA PRO A 37 3.49 -2.03 -8.89
C PRO A 37 3.83 -3.33 -9.61
N GLU A 38 3.13 -3.63 -10.71
CA GLU A 38 3.32 -4.85 -11.50
C GLU A 38 4.77 -5.04 -11.95
N SER A 39 5.43 -3.97 -12.42
CA SER A 39 6.81 -4.05 -12.91
C SER A 39 7.82 -4.47 -11.86
N VAL A 40 7.51 -4.26 -10.57
CA VAL A 40 8.40 -4.58 -9.44
C VAL A 40 7.98 -5.85 -8.72
N ILE A 41 6.67 -6.02 -8.42
CA ILE A 41 6.20 -7.18 -7.67
C ILE A 41 5.95 -8.41 -8.55
N GLY A 42 5.88 -8.22 -9.90
CA GLY A 42 5.79 -9.30 -10.87
C GLY A 42 4.39 -9.87 -11.10
N HIS A 43 3.34 -9.18 -10.65
CA HIS A 43 1.94 -9.53 -10.89
C HIS A 43 1.05 -8.30 -10.73
N GLN A 44 -0.16 -8.32 -11.28
CA GLN A 44 -1.14 -7.26 -11.06
C GLN A 44 -1.55 -7.18 -9.58
N VAL A 45 -1.83 -5.94 -9.12
CA VAL A 45 -2.37 -5.73 -7.78
C VAL A 45 -3.73 -6.42 -7.67
N GLY A 46 -3.88 -7.27 -6.65
CA GLY A 46 -5.09 -8.07 -6.44
C GLY A 46 -5.06 -9.47 -7.07
N GLU A 47 -4.11 -9.77 -7.95
CA GLU A 47 -3.93 -11.13 -8.49
C GLU A 47 -3.43 -12.10 -7.41
N PHE A 48 -2.46 -11.65 -6.63
CA PHE A 48 -1.94 -12.32 -5.44
C PHE A 48 -1.96 -11.34 -4.26
N HIS A 49 -1.96 -11.86 -3.06
CA HIS A 49 -1.77 -11.06 -1.87
C HIS A 49 -0.30 -10.62 -1.79
N VAL A 50 -0.07 -9.30 -1.68
CA VAL A 50 1.30 -8.79 -1.57
C VAL A 50 1.97 -9.32 -0.30
N SER A 51 3.16 -9.91 -0.44
CA SER A 51 3.98 -10.30 0.70
C SER A 51 4.84 -9.13 1.19
N HIS A 52 5.30 -9.19 2.44
CA HIS A 52 6.10 -8.11 3.01
C HIS A 52 7.42 -7.88 2.25
N ASP A 53 8.06 -8.91 1.74
CA ASP A 53 9.29 -8.80 0.96
C ASP A 53 9.05 -8.04 -0.36
N LYS A 54 7.97 -8.35 -1.10
CA LYS A 54 7.58 -7.63 -2.31
C LYS A 54 7.19 -6.19 -2.02
N LEU A 55 6.42 -5.96 -0.95
CA LEU A 55 6.06 -4.62 -0.49
C LEU A 55 7.30 -3.80 -0.13
N SER A 56 8.24 -4.39 0.62
CA SER A 56 9.50 -3.76 0.98
C SER A 56 10.36 -3.43 -0.23
N HIS A 57 10.42 -4.32 -1.21
CA HIS A 57 11.11 -4.05 -2.45
C HIS A 57 10.49 -2.88 -3.21
N TYR A 58 9.16 -2.85 -3.31
CA TYR A 58 8.45 -1.77 -4.01
C TYR A 58 8.66 -0.39 -3.38
N VAL A 59 8.55 -0.26 -2.06
CA VAL A 59 8.77 1.04 -1.40
C VAL A 59 10.21 1.53 -1.56
N GLN A 60 11.18 0.62 -1.61
CA GLN A 60 12.59 0.97 -1.87
C GLN A 60 12.79 1.45 -3.32
N GLU A 61 12.18 0.78 -4.31
CA GLU A 61 12.27 1.22 -5.71
C GLU A 61 11.59 2.59 -5.92
N LEU A 62 10.42 2.80 -5.32
CA LEU A 62 9.75 4.10 -5.35
C LEU A 62 10.60 5.22 -4.74
N SER A 63 11.28 4.93 -3.62
CA SER A 63 12.12 5.92 -2.95
C SER A 63 13.36 6.34 -3.75
N LYS A 64 13.83 5.49 -4.67
CA LYS A 64 14.92 5.80 -5.59
C LYS A 64 14.45 6.55 -6.82
N SER A 65 13.18 6.41 -7.19
CA SER A 65 12.63 6.88 -8.46
C SER A 65 11.94 8.23 -8.36
N SER A 66 11.55 8.69 -7.16
CA SER A 66 10.80 9.93 -6.97
C SER A 66 11.40 10.82 -5.89
N LYS A 67 11.43 12.12 -6.16
CA LYS A 67 11.80 13.14 -5.17
C LYS A 67 10.65 13.55 -4.25
N ARG A 68 9.42 13.08 -4.53
CA ARG A 68 8.23 13.31 -3.71
C ARG A 68 8.17 12.41 -2.47
N VAL A 69 9.17 11.55 -2.25
CA VAL A 69 9.17 10.61 -1.14
C VAL A 69 10.52 10.53 -0.43
N LYS A 70 10.46 10.44 0.90
CA LYS A 70 11.57 10.04 1.76
C LYS A 70 11.18 8.77 2.48
N LEU A 71 11.96 7.70 2.30
CA LEU A 71 11.76 6.43 2.99
C LEU A 71 12.47 6.43 4.34
N VAL A 72 11.78 5.99 5.39
CA VAL A 72 12.30 5.88 6.76
C VAL A 72 12.14 4.45 7.24
N GLU A 73 13.22 3.86 7.71
CA GLU A 73 13.21 2.60 8.45
C GLU A 73 12.90 2.92 9.92
N ARG A 74 11.72 2.49 10.41
CA ARG A 74 11.30 2.73 11.80
C ARG A 74 11.79 1.68 12.79
N GLY A 75 12.48 0.66 12.31
CA GLY A 75 12.99 -0.46 13.08
C GLY A 75 12.58 -1.80 12.50
N LYS A 76 12.73 -2.85 13.30
CA LYS A 76 12.45 -4.24 12.91
C LYS A 76 11.35 -4.82 13.78
N THR A 77 10.53 -5.67 13.18
CA THR A 77 9.62 -6.53 13.91
C THR A 77 10.38 -7.63 14.66
N TYR A 78 9.69 -8.38 15.51
CA TYR A 78 10.27 -9.55 16.19
C TYR A 78 10.74 -10.66 15.24
N GLU A 79 10.16 -10.75 14.05
CA GLU A 79 10.61 -11.65 12.99
C GLU A 79 11.64 -11.00 12.06
N ASN A 80 12.26 -9.88 12.50
CA ASN A 80 13.32 -9.14 11.81
C ASN A 80 12.90 -8.54 10.46
N ARG A 81 11.60 -8.25 10.27
CA ARG A 81 11.11 -7.51 9.09
C ARG A 81 11.18 -6.01 9.33
N THR A 82 11.58 -5.27 8.31
CA THR A 82 11.64 -3.80 8.41
C THR A 82 10.23 -3.20 8.44
N SER A 83 9.99 -2.31 9.40
CA SER A 83 8.82 -1.44 9.42
C SER A 83 9.14 -0.16 8.65
N TRP A 84 8.42 0.07 7.57
CA TRP A 84 8.64 1.21 6.69
C TRP A 84 7.69 2.36 6.98
N LEU A 85 8.18 3.57 6.84
CA LEU A 85 7.37 4.78 6.76
C LEU A 85 7.81 5.58 5.54
N MET A 86 6.87 5.96 4.70
CA MET A 86 7.10 6.87 3.58
C MET A 86 6.59 8.25 3.96
N ILE A 87 7.43 9.26 3.85
CA ILE A 87 7.04 10.66 3.95
C ILE A 87 6.83 11.15 2.53
N ILE A 88 5.57 11.37 2.14
CA ILE A 88 5.18 11.74 0.78
C ILE A 88 4.64 13.18 0.79
N THR A 89 5.23 14.04 -0.02
CA THR A 89 4.87 15.46 -0.16
C THR A 89 5.56 16.04 -1.39
N SER A 90 5.34 17.33 -1.71
CA SER A 90 6.06 18.01 -2.78
C SER A 90 7.56 18.16 -2.50
N GLU A 91 8.37 18.35 -3.55
CA GLU A 91 9.82 18.59 -3.42
C GLU A 91 10.12 19.85 -2.59
N SER A 92 9.28 20.87 -2.69
CA SER A 92 9.41 22.10 -1.89
C SER A 92 9.20 21.82 -0.40
N ASN A 93 8.17 21.06 -0.05
CA ASN A 93 7.91 20.67 1.34
C ASN A 93 9.02 19.75 1.88
N HIS A 94 9.57 18.85 1.04
CA HIS A 94 10.72 18.04 1.46
C HIS A 94 11.94 18.87 1.87
N SER A 95 12.16 20.00 1.19
CA SER A 95 13.25 20.93 1.53
C SER A 95 13.00 21.65 2.86
N ASN A 96 11.75 21.74 3.31
CA ASN A 96 11.32 22.48 4.49
C ASN A 96 10.72 21.58 5.59
N LEU A 97 10.88 20.25 5.49
CA LEU A 97 10.22 19.29 6.41
C LEU A 97 10.46 19.58 7.90
N GLU A 98 11.66 19.98 8.26
CA GLU A 98 11.95 20.27 9.66
C GLU A 98 11.21 21.53 10.15
N GLU A 99 11.12 22.57 9.33
CA GLU A 99 10.33 23.76 9.66
C GLU A 99 8.85 23.40 9.80
N ILE A 100 8.28 22.64 8.86
CA ILE A 100 6.90 22.15 8.94
C ILE A 100 6.69 21.36 10.24
N ARG A 101 7.61 20.46 10.57
CA ARG A 101 7.56 19.69 11.82
C ARG A 101 7.55 20.59 13.06
N GLN A 102 8.41 21.60 13.11
CA GLN A 102 8.48 22.54 14.23
C GLN A 102 7.21 23.39 14.35
N GLN A 103 6.60 23.78 13.23
CA GLN A 103 5.32 24.47 13.22
C GLN A 103 4.22 23.58 13.82
N HIS A 104 4.11 22.32 13.45
CA HIS A 104 3.16 21.38 14.02
C HIS A 104 3.40 21.08 15.51
N LEU A 105 4.64 20.99 15.94
CA LEU A 105 4.96 20.85 17.37
C LEU A 105 4.49 22.05 18.18
N ARG A 106 4.60 23.28 17.63
CA ARG A 106 4.06 24.47 18.31
C ARG A 106 2.54 24.43 18.47
N LEU A 107 1.79 23.85 17.50
CA LEU A 107 0.35 23.66 17.62
C LEU A 107 -0.04 22.74 18.79
N SER A 108 0.78 21.77 19.14
CA SER A 108 0.52 20.84 20.24
C SER A 108 0.86 21.43 21.63
N ASP A 109 1.53 22.58 21.70
CA ASP A 109 1.81 23.27 22.96
C ASP A 109 0.66 24.20 23.32
N SER A 110 -0.05 23.91 24.39
CA SER A 110 -1.20 24.69 24.89
C SER A 110 -0.88 26.15 25.25
N LYS A 111 0.40 26.53 25.32
CA LYS A 111 0.83 27.93 25.55
C LYS A 111 0.79 28.77 24.26
N ASN A 112 0.72 28.15 23.10
CA ASN A 112 0.71 28.81 21.81
C ASN A 112 -0.73 28.89 21.29
N ILE A 113 -1.44 29.98 21.61
CA ILE A 113 -2.86 30.15 21.24
C ILE A 113 -3.09 30.95 19.95
N ASP A 114 -2.06 31.65 19.45
CA ASP A 114 -2.16 32.56 18.29
C ASP A 114 -1.23 32.14 17.16
N ILE A 115 -1.36 30.88 16.68
CA ILE A 115 -0.59 30.36 15.55
C ILE A 115 -1.41 30.55 14.27
N ASP A 116 -0.86 31.29 13.30
CA ASP A 116 -1.41 31.32 11.95
C ASP A 116 -1.14 30.00 11.23
N THR A 117 -2.22 29.29 10.88
CA THR A 117 -2.16 27.99 10.19
C THR A 117 -2.49 28.08 8.71
N SER A 118 -2.77 29.27 8.18
CA SER A 118 -3.28 29.48 6.81
C SER A 118 -2.36 28.94 5.71
N ASN A 119 -1.05 28.88 5.96
CA ASN A 119 -0.05 28.40 5.00
C ASN A 119 0.68 27.14 5.48
N MET A 120 0.15 26.47 6.50
CA MET A 120 0.75 25.24 7.01
C MET A 120 0.24 24.03 6.21
N PRO A 121 1.12 23.20 5.63
CA PRO A 121 0.69 21.91 5.08
C PRO A 121 0.05 21.04 6.16
N ILE A 122 -1.01 20.35 5.82
CA ILE A 122 -1.66 19.38 6.72
C ILE A 122 -0.76 18.15 6.83
N VAL A 123 -0.58 17.61 8.03
CA VAL A 123 0.09 16.32 8.24
C VAL A 123 -0.95 15.23 8.41
N VAL A 124 -0.95 14.25 7.50
CA VAL A 124 -1.88 13.11 7.50
C VAL A 124 -1.10 11.83 7.73
N TYR A 125 -1.52 11.03 8.72
CA TYR A 125 -0.98 9.68 8.91
C TYR A 125 -1.93 8.65 8.31
N GLN A 126 -1.42 7.85 7.36
CA GLN A 126 -2.15 6.77 6.71
C GLN A 126 -1.45 5.44 6.97
N GLY A 127 -2.06 4.60 7.79
CA GLY A 127 -1.56 3.27 8.09
C GLY A 127 -2.45 2.18 7.48
N PHE A 128 -1.83 1.15 6.93
CA PHE A 128 -2.50 0.05 6.26
C PHE A 128 -2.24 -1.28 6.99
N SER A 129 -3.20 -2.20 6.89
CA SER A 129 -3.09 -3.59 7.36
C SER A 129 -2.57 -3.71 8.80
N VAL A 130 -3.29 -3.10 9.75
CA VAL A 130 -3.05 -3.32 11.18
C VAL A 130 -3.27 -4.81 11.54
N HIS A 131 -4.18 -5.47 10.87
CA HIS A 131 -4.27 -6.92 10.85
C HIS A 131 -3.70 -7.44 9.51
N GLY A 132 -2.74 -8.35 9.59
CA GLY A 132 -2.06 -8.85 8.40
C GLY A 132 -2.93 -9.71 7.50
N ASP A 133 -4.02 -10.29 8.02
CA ASP A 133 -5.00 -11.07 7.26
C ASP A 133 -6.18 -10.25 6.71
N GLU A 134 -6.06 -8.93 6.75
CA GLU A 134 -6.93 -7.99 6.03
C GLU A 134 -6.15 -7.40 4.84
N PRO A 135 -5.98 -8.15 3.76
CA PRO A 135 -4.95 -7.87 2.74
C PRO A 135 -5.26 -6.69 1.84
N SER A 136 -6.51 -6.24 1.80
CA SER A 136 -6.93 -5.14 0.93
C SER A 136 -6.14 -3.86 1.19
N GLY A 137 -5.81 -3.57 2.46
CA GLY A 137 -5.06 -2.37 2.83
C GLY A 137 -3.67 -2.32 2.19
N SER A 138 -2.83 -3.32 2.42
CA SER A 138 -1.46 -3.34 1.85
C SER A 138 -1.48 -3.43 0.32
N ASN A 139 -2.44 -4.13 -0.29
CA ASN A 139 -2.57 -4.13 -1.76
C ASN A 139 -3.01 -2.76 -2.29
N ALA A 140 -3.97 -2.09 -1.64
CA ALA A 140 -4.40 -0.75 -2.02
C ALA A 140 -3.27 0.29 -1.85
N SER A 141 -2.42 0.13 -0.83
CA SER A 141 -1.28 1.02 -0.62
C SER A 141 -0.30 1.04 -1.80
N LEU A 142 -0.14 -0.08 -2.54
CA LEU A 142 0.70 -0.13 -3.75
C LEU A 142 0.21 0.87 -4.81
N LEU A 143 -1.11 0.89 -5.05
CA LEU A 143 -1.71 1.79 -6.04
C LEU A 143 -1.69 3.24 -5.56
N LEU A 144 -1.98 3.47 -4.27
CA LEU A 144 -1.95 4.81 -3.70
C LEU A 144 -0.54 5.42 -3.76
N MET A 145 0.49 4.65 -3.36
CA MET A 145 1.89 5.09 -3.45
C MET A 145 2.28 5.43 -4.89
N TYR A 146 1.93 4.56 -5.84
CA TYR A 146 2.17 4.83 -7.25
C TYR A 146 1.47 6.10 -7.71
N HIS A 147 0.19 6.27 -7.40
CA HIS A 147 -0.58 7.46 -7.76
C HIS A 147 0.08 8.74 -7.24
N LEU A 148 0.36 8.82 -5.95
CA LEU A 148 0.94 10.02 -5.33
C LEU A 148 2.32 10.38 -5.90
N LEU A 149 3.11 9.38 -6.29
CA LEU A 149 4.47 9.61 -6.76
C LEU A 149 4.59 9.78 -8.27
N ALA A 150 3.69 9.19 -9.05
CA ALA A 150 3.74 9.18 -10.49
C ALA A 150 2.77 10.14 -11.18
N SER A 151 1.64 10.48 -10.55
CA SER A 151 0.66 11.41 -11.17
C SER A 151 1.22 12.83 -11.25
N ASP A 152 1.19 13.38 -12.46
CA ASP A 152 1.56 14.78 -12.75
C ASP A 152 0.34 15.68 -12.94
N SER A 153 -0.86 15.20 -12.55
CA SER A 153 -2.08 16.02 -12.56
C SER A 153 -1.94 17.22 -11.61
N ASP A 154 -2.61 18.31 -11.95
CA ASP A 154 -2.62 19.52 -11.11
C ASP A 154 -3.23 19.25 -9.75
N GLU A 155 -4.27 18.39 -9.68
CA GLU A 155 -4.89 17.96 -8.42
C GLU A 155 -3.88 17.26 -7.49
N THR A 156 -3.07 16.32 -8.01
CA THR A 156 -2.06 15.63 -7.20
C THR A 156 -0.95 16.58 -6.76
N LYS A 157 -0.54 17.51 -7.61
CA LYS A 157 0.46 18.53 -7.27
C LYS A 157 -0.05 19.45 -6.15
N GLU A 158 -1.26 19.96 -6.29
CA GLU A 158 -1.91 20.82 -5.26
C GLU A 158 -2.07 20.06 -3.94
N LEU A 159 -2.50 18.80 -3.99
CA LEU A 159 -2.58 17.94 -2.80
C LEU A 159 -1.22 17.86 -2.09
N LEU A 160 -0.16 17.55 -2.82
CA LEU A 160 1.18 17.36 -2.24
C LEU A 160 1.82 18.68 -1.78
N ASP A 161 1.49 19.81 -2.39
CA ASP A 161 1.95 21.13 -1.93
C ASP A 161 1.31 21.51 -0.59
N ASN A 162 0.08 21.09 -0.35
CA ASN A 162 -0.66 21.40 0.86
C ASN A 162 -0.65 20.30 1.93
N THR A 163 0.02 19.17 1.68
CA THR A 163 -0.07 18.01 2.57
C THR A 163 1.26 17.29 2.71
N VAL A 164 1.58 16.87 3.93
CA VAL A 164 2.63 15.89 4.22
C VAL A 164 1.96 14.58 4.62
N ILE A 165 2.09 13.55 3.80
CA ILE A 165 1.50 12.24 4.05
C ILE A 165 2.54 11.33 4.68
N LEU A 166 2.29 10.86 5.90
CA LEU A 166 3.06 9.84 6.58
C LEU A 166 2.38 8.48 6.31
N LEU A 167 2.89 7.74 5.33
CA LEU A 167 2.27 6.50 4.87
C LEU A 167 3.04 5.29 5.41
N ASP A 168 2.34 4.45 6.19
CA ASP A 168 2.81 3.13 6.61
C ASP A 168 2.10 2.06 5.79
N PRO A 169 2.79 1.35 4.88
CA PRO A 169 2.15 0.42 3.97
C PRO A 169 1.75 -0.91 4.63
N SER A 170 2.25 -1.18 5.84
CA SER A 170 1.84 -2.35 6.64
C SER A 170 2.24 -2.18 8.11
N PHE A 171 1.28 -1.93 8.98
CA PHE A 171 1.48 -1.91 10.43
C PHE A 171 1.92 -3.25 11.01
N ASN A 172 1.54 -4.35 10.36
CA ASN A 172 1.81 -5.70 10.83
C ASN A 172 2.56 -6.51 9.77
N PRO A 173 3.86 -6.26 9.57
CA PRO A 173 4.67 -6.98 8.60
C PRO A 173 4.69 -8.50 8.81
N ASP A 174 4.72 -8.96 10.07
CA ASP A 174 4.78 -10.38 10.41
C ASP A 174 3.46 -11.09 10.11
N GLY A 175 2.34 -10.44 10.48
CA GLY A 175 1.01 -10.96 10.15
C GLY A 175 0.72 -10.96 8.66
N LEU A 176 1.10 -9.89 7.94
CA LEU A 176 0.97 -9.81 6.49
C LEU A 176 1.73 -10.95 5.80
N GLN A 177 2.98 -11.19 6.22
CA GLN A 177 3.79 -12.27 5.64
C GLN A 177 3.17 -13.65 5.87
N ARG A 178 2.71 -13.94 7.08
CA ARG A 178 2.05 -15.23 7.37
C ARG A 178 0.80 -15.43 6.52
N PHE A 179 -0.04 -14.40 6.43
CA PHE A 179 -1.26 -14.47 5.64
C PHE A 179 -0.98 -14.62 4.15
N SER A 180 -0.18 -13.75 3.57
CA SER A 180 0.08 -13.75 2.12
C SER A 180 0.73 -15.05 1.66
N GLN A 181 1.66 -15.58 2.45
CA GLN A 181 2.29 -16.88 2.16
C GLN A 181 1.26 -18.00 2.17
N TRP A 182 0.38 -18.05 3.16
CA TRP A 182 -0.66 -19.07 3.24
C TRP A 182 -1.66 -18.97 2.10
N ALA A 183 -2.24 -17.80 1.90
CA ALA A 183 -3.26 -17.59 0.88
C ALA A 183 -2.72 -17.83 -0.54
N ASN A 184 -1.52 -17.31 -0.85
CA ASN A 184 -0.91 -17.51 -2.17
C ASN A 184 -0.50 -18.96 -2.42
N MET A 185 -0.01 -19.68 -1.39
CA MET A 185 0.36 -21.09 -1.50
C MET A 185 -0.85 -22.00 -1.75
N ASN A 186 -2.01 -21.64 -1.23
CA ASN A 186 -3.24 -22.41 -1.36
C ASN A 186 -4.21 -21.83 -2.41
N LYS A 187 -3.78 -20.80 -3.15
CA LYS A 187 -4.60 -20.13 -4.16
C LYS A 187 -5.05 -21.11 -5.24
N ASN A 188 -6.36 -21.14 -5.47
CA ASN A 188 -6.94 -21.95 -6.53
C ASN A 188 -6.69 -21.32 -7.91
N GLN A 189 -6.56 -22.13 -8.95
CA GLN A 189 -6.42 -21.64 -10.34
C GLN A 189 -7.71 -20.98 -10.86
N SER A 190 -8.85 -21.39 -10.34
CA SER A 190 -10.15 -20.80 -10.64
C SER A 190 -10.83 -20.42 -9.32
N LEU A 191 -11.71 -19.41 -9.39
CA LEU A 191 -12.47 -18.96 -8.23
C LEU A 191 -13.22 -20.14 -7.59
N ASN A 192 -12.91 -20.43 -6.34
CA ASN A 192 -13.61 -21.43 -5.54
C ASN A 192 -14.46 -20.71 -4.49
N PRO A 193 -15.80 -20.79 -4.56
CA PRO A 193 -16.68 -20.12 -3.59
C PRO A 193 -16.86 -20.85 -2.27
N ASP A 194 -16.25 -22.03 -2.09
CA ASP A 194 -16.37 -22.80 -0.85
C ASP A 194 -15.66 -22.10 0.31
N PRO A 195 -16.38 -21.60 1.32
CA PRO A 195 -15.76 -20.91 2.46
C PRO A 195 -14.88 -21.83 3.31
N SER A 196 -14.96 -23.16 3.14
CA SER A 196 -14.13 -24.15 3.82
C SER A 196 -12.80 -24.40 3.12
N ASP A 197 -12.59 -23.81 1.92
CA ASP A 197 -11.34 -23.97 1.19
C ASP A 197 -10.13 -23.46 1.98
N ARG A 198 -8.98 -24.10 1.76
CA ARG A 198 -7.73 -23.75 2.45
C ARG A 198 -7.26 -22.34 2.17
N GLU A 199 -7.56 -21.80 0.99
CA GLU A 199 -7.20 -20.43 0.63
C GLU A 199 -7.78 -19.43 1.64
N TYR A 200 -9.01 -19.66 2.13
CA TYR A 200 -9.71 -18.78 3.07
C TYR A 200 -9.49 -19.14 4.54
N ASN A 201 -8.97 -20.34 4.84
CA ASN A 201 -8.84 -20.86 6.19
C ASN A 201 -7.39 -21.04 6.60
N GLN A 202 -6.82 -20.00 7.18
CA GLN A 202 -5.46 -20.03 7.73
C GLN A 202 -5.38 -20.93 8.97
N TYR A 203 -4.27 -21.66 9.12
CA TYR A 203 -3.90 -22.26 10.39
C TYR A 203 -3.50 -21.20 11.42
N TRP A 204 -3.74 -21.55 12.71
CA TRP A 204 -3.18 -20.79 13.81
C TRP A 204 -1.63 -20.70 13.68
N PRO A 205 -1.01 -19.52 13.92
CA PRO A 205 -1.56 -18.33 14.57
C PRO A 205 -2.23 -17.30 13.65
N ARG A 206 -2.54 -17.58 12.40
CA ARG A 206 -3.14 -16.67 11.42
C ARG A 206 -2.36 -15.36 11.23
N GLY A 207 -2.79 -14.54 10.28
CA GLY A 207 -2.15 -13.25 9.99
C GLY A 207 -2.66 -12.06 10.81
N ARG A 208 -3.71 -12.22 11.62
CA ARG A 208 -4.34 -11.12 12.33
C ARG A 208 -3.37 -10.41 13.29
N THR A 209 -2.70 -11.15 14.14
CA THR A 209 -1.85 -10.65 15.22
C THR A 209 -0.39 -10.48 14.81
N ASN A 210 0.40 -9.79 15.64
CA ASN A 210 1.85 -9.75 15.51
C ASN A 210 2.51 -11.09 15.89
N HIS A 211 3.84 -11.11 15.99
CA HIS A 211 4.60 -12.30 16.37
C HIS A 211 4.18 -12.89 17.74
N TYR A 212 3.92 -12.05 18.73
CA TYR A 212 3.53 -12.49 20.08
C TYR A 212 2.01 -12.57 20.29
N TRP A 213 1.24 -12.59 19.20
CA TRP A 213 -0.22 -12.71 19.19
C TRP A 213 -0.96 -11.53 19.82
N PHE A 214 -0.30 -10.37 19.90
CA PHE A 214 -1.00 -9.13 20.23
C PHE A 214 -1.82 -8.66 19.04
N ASP A 215 -3.05 -8.29 19.30
CA ASP A 215 -3.91 -7.58 18.36
C ASP A 215 -3.48 -6.10 18.36
N LEU A 216 -2.76 -5.68 17.34
CA LEU A 216 -2.22 -4.31 17.24
C LEU A 216 -3.33 -3.25 17.22
N ASN A 217 -4.56 -3.61 16.85
CA ASN A 217 -5.71 -2.71 16.93
C ASN A 217 -6.28 -2.62 18.38
N ARG A 218 -5.64 -3.26 19.35
CA ARG A 218 -5.96 -3.15 20.80
C ARG A 218 -4.76 -2.66 21.61
N ASP A 219 -3.66 -2.30 20.92
CA ASP A 219 -2.34 -2.05 21.52
C ASP A 219 -1.73 -0.69 21.10
N MET A 220 -2.58 0.29 20.81
CA MET A 220 -2.14 1.61 20.30
C MET A 220 -1.53 2.52 21.37
N LEU A 221 -1.80 2.28 22.65
CA LEU A 221 -1.26 3.07 23.74
C LEU A 221 -0.01 2.46 24.40
N PRO A 222 0.09 1.11 24.57
CA PRO A 222 1.26 0.47 25.17
C PRO A 222 2.48 0.40 24.25
N ASN A 223 2.30 0.47 22.92
CA ASN A 223 3.38 0.39 21.94
C ASN A 223 3.85 1.74 21.44
#